data_272abb023d81ef09d919479e9b0e436d
#
_entry.id   272abb023d81ef09d919479e9b0e436d
#
_cell.length_a   1.000
_cell.length_b   1.000
_cell.length_c   1.000
_cell.angle_alpha   90.00
_cell.angle_beta   90.00
_cell.angle_gamma   90.00
#
_symmetry.space_group_name_H-M   'P 1'
#
loop_
_entity.id
_entity.type
_entity.pdbx_description
1 polymer ?
#
loop_
_entity_poly.entity_id
_entity_poly.type
_entity_poly.pdbx_seq_one_letter_code
_entity_poly.pdbx_strand_id
1 'polypeptide(L)'
;VNIFILDENPRIAAAMHCDKHVPKMVVESAQMLSTAHRILDGVETKRRSRSGKTMAKYYMLGDNREHYLYNAVHFNHPCTIWTRESTQNYLWHYELFCCLCDEYTKRYGKIHLTDKSLREHLKPTPNNIPDIEMTPFRLAMKSNPECMDESNPVESYRKFYLTKQNRFKLEWKYTQTPHWFQTCQTTTIAA
;
A
#
# COMPACT_ATOMS: atom_id res chain seq x y z
N VAL A 1 -1.50 7.73 2.88
CA VAL A 1 -1.54 6.29 2.56
C VAL A 1 -2.00 6.09 1.12
N ASN A 2 -1.44 5.13 0.40
CA ASN A 2 -1.84 4.77 -0.96
C ASN A 2 -1.26 3.41 -1.33
N ILE A 3 -1.75 2.75 -2.39
CA ILE A 3 -1.16 1.52 -2.92
C ILE A 3 -0.24 1.81 -4.13
N PHE A 4 -0.37 2.86 -4.87
CA PHE A 4 0.37 3.14 -6.12
C PHE A 4 0.47 1.92 -7.05
N ILE A 5 -0.59 1.68 -7.80
CA ILE A 5 -0.67 0.57 -8.75
C ILE A 5 0.07 0.98 -10.03
N LEU A 6 1.41 0.80 -10.03
CA LEU A 6 2.27 1.19 -11.14
C LEU A 6 2.34 0.13 -12.25
N ASP A 7 1.80 -1.05 -11.97
CA ASP A 7 1.61 -2.16 -12.91
C ASP A 7 0.52 -3.09 -12.34
N GLU A 8 -0.15 -3.86 -13.19
CA GLU A 8 -1.11 -4.88 -12.76
C GLU A 8 -0.43 -6.03 -12.02
N ASN A 9 0.81 -6.34 -12.40
CA ASN A 9 1.63 -7.32 -11.70
C ASN A 9 2.28 -6.67 -10.46
N PRO A 10 1.99 -7.14 -9.23
CA PRO A 10 2.47 -6.53 -7.99
C PRO A 10 4.00 -6.54 -7.87
N ARG A 11 4.69 -7.52 -8.45
CA ARG A 11 6.16 -7.60 -8.46
C ARG A 11 6.76 -6.49 -9.32
N ILE A 12 6.19 -6.26 -10.50
CA ILE A 12 6.61 -5.18 -11.39
C ILE A 12 6.28 -3.83 -10.75
N ALA A 13 5.08 -3.68 -10.19
CA ALA A 13 4.69 -2.47 -9.46
C ALA A 13 5.66 -2.14 -8.32
N ALA A 14 6.07 -3.14 -7.52
CA ALA A 14 7.04 -2.95 -6.43
C ALA A 14 8.39 -2.43 -6.95
N ALA A 15 8.92 -3.04 -8.02
CA ALA A 15 10.20 -2.64 -8.63
C ALA A 15 10.17 -1.21 -9.21
N MET A 16 8.99 -0.74 -9.64
CA MET A 16 8.80 0.61 -10.17
C MET A 16 8.76 1.72 -9.12
N HIS A 17 8.62 1.40 -7.83
CA HIS A 17 8.67 2.40 -6.77
C HIS A 17 10.06 3.04 -6.66
N CYS A 18 10.12 4.36 -6.50
CA CYS A 18 11.39 5.06 -6.27
C CYS A 18 11.98 4.69 -4.90
N ASP A 19 13.29 4.90 -4.73
CA ASP A 19 14.01 4.49 -3.51
C ASP A 19 13.39 5.05 -2.23
N LYS A 20 12.93 6.31 -2.26
CA LYS A 20 12.30 6.95 -1.10
C LYS A 20 10.94 6.34 -0.75
N HIS A 21 10.21 5.81 -1.73
CA HIS A 21 8.90 5.22 -1.50
C HIS A 21 8.97 3.77 -1.01
N VAL A 22 9.93 2.97 -1.44
CA VAL A 22 9.99 1.55 -1.05
C VAL A 22 9.88 1.35 0.47
N PRO A 23 10.73 1.96 1.33
CA PRO A 23 10.62 1.74 2.77
C PRO A 23 9.30 2.26 3.37
N LYS A 24 8.77 3.35 2.83
CA LYS A 24 7.50 3.91 3.25
C LYS A 24 6.32 3.01 2.90
N MET A 25 6.31 2.47 1.68
CA MET A 25 5.21 1.65 1.19
C MET A 25 5.16 0.28 1.85
N VAL A 26 6.29 -0.28 2.30
CA VAL A 26 6.30 -1.46 3.18
C VAL A 26 5.45 -1.21 4.43
N VAL A 27 5.63 -0.07 5.09
CA VAL A 27 4.84 0.26 6.31
C VAL A 27 3.38 0.51 5.97
N GLU A 28 3.08 1.29 4.93
CA GLU A 28 1.70 1.63 4.56
C GLU A 28 0.90 0.40 4.11
N SER A 29 1.52 -0.51 3.35
CA SER A 29 0.88 -1.79 2.97
C SER A 29 0.59 -2.66 4.19
N ALA A 30 1.54 -2.83 5.10
CA ALA A 30 1.32 -3.58 6.33
C ALA A 30 0.22 -2.97 7.21
N GLN A 31 0.10 -1.63 7.25
CA GLN A 31 -0.98 -0.93 7.95
C GLN A 31 -2.35 -1.24 7.32
N MET A 32 -2.47 -1.21 6.00
CA MET A 32 -3.73 -1.50 5.30
C MET A 32 -4.13 -2.96 5.43
N LEU A 33 -3.18 -3.89 5.29
CA LEU A 33 -3.40 -5.33 5.48
C LEU A 33 -3.81 -5.65 6.93
N SER A 34 -3.12 -5.09 7.93
CA SER A 34 -3.50 -5.23 9.34
C SER A 34 -4.90 -4.65 9.62
N THR A 35 -5.22 -3.51 8.98
CA THR A 35 -6.54 -2.88 9.09
C THR A 35 -7.63 -3.77 8.51
N ALA A 36 -7.36 -4.52 7.42
CA ALA A 36 -8.32 -5.47 6.87
C ALA A 36 -8.70 -6.55 7.90
N HIS A 37 -7.71 -7.16 8.56
CA HIS A 37 -7.97 -8.14 9.63
C HIS A 37 -8.79 -7.54 10.78
N ARG A 38 -8.40 -6.36 11.25
CA ARG A 38 -9.05 -5.72 12.39
C ARG A 38 -10.49 -5.32 12.11
N ILE A 39 -10.77 -4.80 10.91
CA ILE A 39 -12.13 -4.38 10.53
C ILE A 39 -13.04 -5.57 10.28
N LEU A 40 -12.53 -6.65 9.65
CA LEU A 40 -13.35 -7.79 9.26
C LEU A 40 -13.55 -8.78 10.41
N ASP A 41 -12.52 -9.02 11.22
CA ASP A 41 -12.52 -10.05 12.25
C ASP A 41 -12.57 -9.50 13.68
N GLY A 42 -12.34 -8.21 13.87
CA GLY A 42 -12.28 -7.58 15.17
C GLY A 42 -13.62 -7.02 15.64
N VAL A 43 -13.73 -6.83 16.95
CA VAL A 43 -14.87 -6.17 17.59
C VAL A 43 -14.56 -4.69 17.79
N GLU A 44 -15.44 -3.82 17.25
CA GLU A 44 -15.30 -2.37 17.44
C GLU A 44 -15.46 -2.01 18.91
N THR A 45 -14.51 -1.28 19.45
CA THR A 45 -14.46 -0.76 20.81
C THR A 45 -13.78 0.61 20.84
N LYS A 46 -13.57 1.15 22.03
CA LYS A 46 -12.85 2.43 22.22
C LYS A 46 -11.69 2.22 23.16
N ARG A 47 -10.53 2.77 22.82
CA ARG A 47 -9.35 2.84 23.67
C ARG A 47 -8.87 4.29 23.81
N ARG A 48 -8.16 4.59 24.90
CA ARG A 48 -7.48 5.87 25.03
C ARG A 48 -6.47 6.02 23.90
N SER A 49 -6.46 7.19 23.26
CA SER A 49 -5.45 7.56 22.26
C SER A 49 -4.05 7.46 22.86
N ARG A 50 -3.01 7.40 22.02
CA ARG A 50 -1.61 7.35 22.49
C ARG A 50 -1.24 8.51 23.43
N SER A 51 -1.85 9.69 23.25
CA SER A 51 -1.67 10.84 24.13
C SER A 51 -2.47 10.75 25.43
N GLY A 52 -3.37 9.77 25.60
CA GLY A 52 -4.27 9.62 26.75
C GLY A 52 -5.42 10.64 26.81
N LYS A 53 -5.44 11.64 25.91
CA LYS A 53 -6.37 12.78 25.97
C LYS A 53 -7.76 12.48 25.41
N THR A 54 -7.89 11.57 24.48
CA THR A 54 -9.16 11.26 23.78
C THR A 54 -9.40 9.77 23.70
N MET A 55 -10.66 9.38 23.57
CA MET A 55 -11.05 8.01 23.22
C MET A 55 -11.05 7.88 21.70
N ALA A 56 -10.34 6.88 21.18
CA ALA A 56 -10.26 6.58 19.78
C ALA A 56 -10.94 5.22 19.47
N LYS A 57 -11.52 5.11 18.30
CA LYS A 57 -12.07 3.86 17.77
C LYS A 57 -10.95 2.82 17.69
N TYR A 58 -11.24 1.63 18.14
CA TYR A 58 -10.33 0.49 18.16
C TYR A 58 -11.07 -0.78 17.72
N TYR A 59 -10.40 -1.67 17.04
CA TYR A 59 -10.94 -2.97 16.61
C TYR A 59 -10.11 -4.07 17.26
N MET A 60 -10.66 -4.69 18.28
CA MET A 60 -10.00 -5.72 19.09
C MET A 60 -10.15 -7.07 18.43
N LEU A 61 -9.05 -7.75 18.17
CA LEU A 61 -9.03 -9.14 17.71
C LEU A 61 -9.09 -10.07 18.94
N GLY A 62 -9.88 -11.13 18.83
CA GLY A 62 -10.06 -12.11 19.90
C GLY A 62 -9.00 -13.23 19.94
N ASP A 63 -7.90 -13.10 19.23
CA ASP A 63 -6.84 -14.08 19.07
C ASP A 63 -5.44 -13.48 19.12
N ASN A 64 -4.42 -14.32 18.87
CA ASN A 64 -3.01 -13.89 18.94
C ASN A 64 -2.64 -12.77 17.97
N ARG A 65 -3.39 -12.55 16.88
CA ARG A 65 -3.19 -11.45 15.95
C ARG A 65 -3.27 -10.09 16.63
N GLU A 66 -3.98 -9.98 17.77
CA GLU A 66 -4.05 -8.77 18.59
C GLU A 66 -2.68 -8.22 18.96
N HIS A 67 -1.70 -9.08 19.21
CA HIS A 67 -0.36 -8.72 19.67
C HIS A 67 0.61 -8.38 18.54
N TYR A 68 0.36 -8.86 17.32
CA TYR A 68 1.29 -8.70 16.21
C TYR A 68 0.86 -7.62 15.21
N LEU A 69 -0.44 -7.60 14.86
CA LEU A 69 -0.92 -6.72 13.80
C LEU A 69 -1.00 -5.26 14.25
N TYR A 70 -0.67 -4.36 13.34
CA TYR A 70 -0.84 -2.94 13.57
C TYR A 70 -2.29 -2.58 13.90
N ASN A 71 -2.47 -1.47 14.61
CA ASN A 71 -3.80 -0.93 14.86
C ASN A 71 -4.46 -0.53 13.53
N ALA A 72 -5.80 -0.61 13.49
CA ALA A 72 -6.57 -0.14 12.35
C ALA A 72 -6.36 1.37 12.15
N VAL A 73 -5.92 1.75 10.96
CA VAL A 73 -5.70 3.14 10.56
C VAL A 73 -6.25 3.37 9.16
N HIS A 74 -6.62 4.62 8.86
CA HIS A 74 -7.12 5.00 7.53
C HIS A 74 -8.21 4.08 6.96
N PHE A 75 -9.08 3.55 7.82
CA PHE A 75 -10.04 2.50 7.48
C PHE A 75 -11.09 2.94 6.43
N ASN A 76 -11.31 4.25 6.24
CA ASN A 76 -12.18 4.80 5.20
C ASN A 76 -11.41 5.22 3.92
N HIS A 77 -10.10 5.03 3.86
CA HIS A 77 -9.33 5.35 2.67
C HIS A 77 -9.65 4.36 1.53
N PRO A 78 -9.80 4.81 0.27
CA PRO A 78 -10.18 3.93 -0.85
C PRO A 78 -9.31 2.68 -0.99
N CYS A 79 -7.99 2.81 -0.88
CA CYS A 79 -7.07 1.67 -0.95
C CYS A 79 -7.25 0.69 0.22
N THR A 80 -7.53 1.20 1.44
CA THR A 80 -7.77 0.34 2.60
C THR A 80 -9.11 -0.39 2.49
N ILE A 81 -10.12 0.26 1.91
CA ILE A 81 -11.41 -0.39 1.60
C ILE A 81 -11.18 -1.47 0.54
N TRP A 82 -10.53 -1.13 -0.58
CA TRP A 82 -10.24 -2.06 -1.66
C TRP A 82 -9.51 -3.32 -1.17
N THR A 83 -8.50 -3.18 -0.30
CA THR A 83 -7.73 -4.30 0.27
C THR A 83 -8.61 -5.35 0.96
N ARG A 84 -9.75 -4.95 1.55
CA ARG A 84 -10.64 -5.85 2.30
C ARG A 84 -11.95 -6.20 1.59
N GLU A 85 -12.11 -5.78 0.35
CA GLU A 85 -13.34 -6.05 -0.43
C GLU A 85 -13.42 -7.49 -0.93
N SER A 86 -12.28 -8.12 -1.21
CA SER A 86 -12.23 -9.51 -1.66
C SER A 86 -10.94 -10.20 -1.23
N THR A 87 -11.00 -11.52 -1.17
CA THR A 87 -9.81 -12.37 -0.97
C THR A 87 -8.74 -12.08 -2.02
N GLN A 88 -9.12 -11.92 -3.30
CA GLN A 88 -8.17 -11.67 -4.39
C GLN A 88 -7.50 -10.29 -4.26
N ASN A 89 -8.22 -9.25 -3.83
CA ASN A 89 -7.64 -7.94 -3.56
C ASN A 89 -6.59 -8.01 -2.42
N TYR A 90 -6.93 -8.73 -1.36
CA TYR A 90 -6.02 -8.92 -0.23
C TYR A 90 -4.75 -9.64 -0.64
N LEU A 91 -4.87 -10.74 -1.39
CA LEU A 91 -3.73 -11.54 -1.86
C LEU A 91 -2.84 -10.74 -2.80
N TRP A 92 -3.42 -9.98 -3.74
CA TRP A 92 -2.66 -9.08 -4.60
C TRP A 92 -1.88 -8.04 -3.79
N HIS A 93 -2.53 -7.42 -2.80
CA HIS A 93 -1.88 -6.43 -1.94
C HIS A 93 -0.81 -7.05 -1.04
N TYR A 94 -1.05 -8.26 -0.52
CA TYR A 94 -0.05 -8.99 0.25
C TYR A 94 1.17 -9.33 -0.60
N GLU A 95 0.98 -9.75 -1.86
CA GLU A 95 2.09 -9.98 -2.78
C GLU A 95 2.87 -8.69 -3.06
N LEU A 96 2.18 -7.56 -3.28
CA LEU A 96 2.84 -6.26 -3.41
C LEU A 96 3.67 -5.92 -2.16
N PHE A 97 3.13 -6.14 -0.96
CA PHE A 97 3.86 -5.95 0.30
C PHE A 97 5.13 -6.79 0.35
N CYS A 98 5.04 -8.08 0.05
CA CYS A 98 6.20 -8.97 0.01
C CYS A 98 7.26 -8.50 -0.99
N CYS A 99 6.83 -8.14 -2.21
CA CYS A 99 7.73 -7.66 -3.25
C CYS A 99 8.40 -6.31 -2.88
N LEU A 100 7.69 -5.41 -2.19
CA LEU A 100 8.27 -4.18 -1.64
C LEU A 100 9.32 -4.47 -0.56
N CYS A 101 9.08 -5.47 0.29
CA CYS A 101 10.04 -5.93 1.29
C CYS A 101 11.31 -6.51 0.63
N ASP A 102 11.13 -7.30 -0.43
CA ASP A 102 12.24 -7.87 -1.20
C ASP A 102 13.03 -6.77 -1.93
N GLU A 103 12.36 -5.79 -2.54
CA GLU A 103 13.00 -4.61 -3.13
C GLU A 103 13.76 -3.79 -2.07
N TYR A 104 13.21 -3.64 -0.87
CA TYR A 104 13.93 -2.98 0.23
C TYR A 104 15.23 -3.73 0.58
N THR A 105 15.14 -5.05 0.76
CA THR A 105 16.31 -5.88 1.09
C THR A 105 17.36 -5.83 -0.02
N LYS A 106 16.94 -5.95 -1.28
CA LYS A 106 17.80 -5.86 -2.46
C LYS A 106 18.51 -4.51 -2.56
N ARG A 107 17.79 -3.39 -2.33
CA ARG A 107 18.33 -2.04 -2.49
C ARG A 107 19.20 -1.60 -1.32
N TYR A 108 18.87 -2.02 -0.09
CA TYR A 108 19.51 -1.50 1.12
C TYR A 108 20.36 -2.53 1.88
N GLY A 109 20.40 -3.79 1.44
CA GLY A 109 21.22 -4.84 2.04
C GLY A 109 20.79 -5.26 3.45
N LYS A 110 19.55 -4.96 3.85
CA LYS A 110 19.00 -5.28 5.18
C LYS A 110 17.51 -5.55 5.14
N ILE A 111 17.03 -6.37 6.06
CA ILE A 111 15.60 -6.69 6.17
C ILE A 111 14.87 -5.53 6.86
N HIS A 112 13.75 -5.08 6.30
CA HIS A 112 12.89 -4.07 6.91
C HIS A 112 12.25 -4.60 8.20
N LEU A 113 12.17 -3.79 9.26
CA LEU A 113 11.62 -4.24 10.54
C LEU A 113 10.17 -4.71 10.42
N THR A 114 9.35 -4.00 9.65
CA THR A 114 7.96 -4.39 9.37
C THR A 114 7.88 -5.75 8.65
N ASP A 115 8.78 -6.01 7.73
CA ASP A 115 8.89 -7.29 7.04
C ASP A 115 9.17 -8.43 8.03
N LYS A 116 10.24 -8.27 8.82
CA LYS A 116 10.62 -9.24 9.87
C LYS A 116 9.49 -9.52 10.84
N SER A 117 8.67 -8.51 11.17
CA SER A 117 7.62 -8.64 12.19
C SER A 117 6.29 -9.12 11.63
N LEU A 118 5.97 -8.87 10.36
CA LEU A 118 4.60 -9.00 9.87
C LEU A 118 4.43 -9.88 8.63
N ARG A 119 5.47 -10.20 7.87
CA ARG A 119 5.32 -10.99 6.63
C ARG A 119 4.48 -12.26 6.86
N GLU A 120 4.88 -13.09 7.82
CA GLU A 120 4.19 -14.35 8.09
C GLU A 120 2.81 -14.16 8.73
N HIS A 121 2.64 -13.11 9.55
CA HIS A 121 1.36 -12.83 10.21
C HIS A 121 0.30 -12.23 9.29
N LEU A 122 0.70 -11.60 8.19
CA LEU A 122 -0.19 -11.05 7.15
C LEU A 122 -0.46 -12.04 6.00
N LYS A 123 0.25 -13.17 5.97
CA LYS A 123 0.07 -14.19 4.92
C LYS A 123 -1.34 -14.81 4.90
N PRO A 124 -1.94 -15.20 6.05
CA PRO A 124 -3.32 -15.62 6.07
C PRO A 124 -4.24 -14.43 5.75
N THR A 125 -5.34 -14.71 5.04
CA THR A 125 -6.39 -13.71 4.83
C THR A 125 -7.23 -13.52 6.09
N PRO A 126 -7.94 -12.39 6.28
CA PRO A 126 -8.97 -12.27 7.31
C PRO A 126 -10.02 -13.36 7.18
N ASN A 127 -10.54 -13.86 8.31
CA ASN A 127 -11.52 -14.96 8.33
C ASN A 127 -12.86 -14.57 7.66
N ASN A 128 -13.26 -13.31 7.82
CA ASN A 128 -14.54 -12.79 7.32
C ASN A 128 -14.39 -11.98 6.02
N ILE A 129 -13.29 -12.15 5.29
CA ILE A 129 -13.13 -11.48 4.00
C ILE A 129 -14.04 -12.13 2.94
N PRO A 130 -14.74 -11.35 2.10
CA PRO A 130 -15.54 -11.92 1.01
C PRO A 130 -14.69 -12.76 0.05
N ASP A 131 -15.07 -14.00 -0.16
CA ASP A 131 -14.43 -14.91 -1.12
C ASP A 131 -15.01 -14.71 -2.52
N ILE A 132 -14.63 -13.59 -3.13
CA ILE A 132 -15.02 -13.20 -4.48
C ILE A 132 -13.78 -12.82 -5.29
N GLU A 133 -13.97 -12.69 -6.59
CA GLU A 133 -12.94 -12.28 -7.54
C GLU A 133 -12.40 -10.87 -7.23
N MET A 134 -11.28 -10.56 -7.87
CA MET A 134 -10.64 -9.25 -7.73
C MET A 134 -11.55 -8.13 -8.24
N THR A 135 -11.80 -7.14 -7.40
CA THR A 135 -12.55 -5.94 -7.79
C THR A 135 -11.65 -4.93 -8.50
N PRO A 136 -12.21 -4.03 -9.33
CA PRO A 136 -11.43 -2.99 -9.99
C PRO A 136 -10.62 -2.15 -9.00
N PHE A 137 -9.42 -1.76 -9.39
CA PHE A 137 -8.57 -0.91 -8.57
C PHE A 137 -9.23 0.44 -8.29
N ARG A 138 -9.20 0.89 -7.05
CA ARG A 138 -9.74 2.19 -6.66
C ARG A 138 -8.72 3.30 -6.86
N LEU A 139 -9.12 4.37 -7.53
CA LEU A 139 -8.30 5.57 -7.68
C LEU A 139 -8.35 6.41 -6.40
N ALA A 140 -7.21 6.58 -5.73
CA ALA A 140 -7.09 7.30 -4.47
C ALA A 140 -6.28 8.60 -4.64
N MET A 141 -6.69 9.44 -5.58
CA MET A 141 -6.00 10.67 -5.96
C MET A 141 -6.93 11.85 -6.19
N LYS A 142 -7.98 12.00 -5.38
CA LYS A 142 -8.98 13.08 -5.52
C LYS A 142 -8.41 14.50 -5.55
N SER A 143 -7.22 14.72 -4.97
CA SER A 143 -6.52 16.01 -5.03
C SER A 143 -5.87 16.29 -6.40
N ASN A 144 -5.86 15.33 -7.29
CA ASN A 144 -5.28 15.40 -8.63
C ASN A 144 -6.26 14.76 -9.64
N PRO A 145 -7.46 15.33 -9.82
CA PRO A 145 -8.50 14.76 -10.67
C PRO A 145 -8.04 14.61 -12.13
N GLU A 146 -7.12 15.45 -12.58
CA GLU A 146 -6.49 15.40 -13.90
C GLU A 146 -5.71 14.10 -14.17
N CYS A 147 -5.34 13.37 -13.12
CA CYS A 147 -4.66 12.09 -13.24
C CYS A 147 -5.65 10.91 -13.34
N MET A 148 -6.95 11.13 -13.06
CA MET A 148 -7.93 10.06 -12.90
C MET A 148 -8.50 9.62 -14.24
N ASP A 149 -8.37 8.33 -14.54
CA ASP A 149 -9.01 7.61 -15.64
C ASP A 149 -9.41 6.22 -15.13
N GLU A 150 -10.70 6.02 -14.89
CA GLU A 150 -11.23 4.77 -14.35
C GLU A 150 -11.05 3.58 -15.32
N SER A 151 -10.90 3.86 -16.61
CA SER A 151 -10.64 2.82 -17.62
C SER A 151 -9.20 2.32 -17.60
N ASN A 152 -8.27 3.11 -17.05
CA ASN A 152 -6.85 2.76 -16.96
C ASN A 152 -6.22 3.16 -15.62
N PRO A 153 -6.48 2.38 -14.55
CA PRO A 153 -5.95 2.68 -13.22
C PRO A 153 -4.44 2.75 -13.15
N VAL A 154 -3.73 1.89 -13.88
CA VAL A 154 -2.25 1.87 -13.90
C VAL A 154 -1.70 3.20 -14.43
N GLU A 155 -2.21 3.67 -15.57
CA GLU A 155 -1.78 4.94 -16.13
C GLU A 155 -2.16 6.12 -15.22
N SER A 156 -3.34 6.07 -14.59
CA SER A 156 -3.75 7.06 -13.58
C SER A 156 -2.76 7.14 -12.42
N TYR A 157 -2.33 5.98 -11.91
CA TYR A 157 -1.34 5.94 -10.84
C TYR A 157 0.06 6.36 -11.29
N ARG A 158 0.48 6.08 -12.52
CA ARG A 158 1.75 6.56 -13.08
C ARG A 158 1.74 8.09 -13.20
N LYS A 159 0.69 8.69 -13.76
CA LYS A 159 0.50 10.16 -13.81
C LYS A 159 0.54 10.77 -12.41
N PHE A 160 -0.23 10.21 -11.48
CA PHE A 160 -0.24 10.66 -10.10
C PHE A 160 1.13 10.50 -9.41
N TYR A 161 1.87 9.45 -9.72
CA TYR A 161 3.20 9.22 -9.17
C TYR A 161 4.19 10.31 -9.61
N LEU A 162 4.09 10.75 -10.88
CA LEU A 162 4.89 11.86 -11.41
C LEU A 162 4.68 13.16 -10.63
N THR A 163 3.47 13.44 -10.13
CA THR A 163 3.21 14.64 -9.32
C THR A 163 4.04 14.70 -8.03
N LYS A 164 4.59 13.57 -7.57
CA LYS A 164 5.46 13.52 -6.38
C LYS A 164 6.78 14.27 -6.58
N GLN A 165 7.19 14.50 -7.82
CA GLN A 165 8.36 15.33 -8.14
C GLN A 165 8.22 16.76 -7.59
N ASN A 166 7.00 17.26 -7.41
CA ASN A 166 6.73 18.57 -6.81
C ASN A 166 7.11 18.63 -5.31
N ARG A 167 7.33 17.49 -4.68
CA ARG A 167 7.63 17.39 -3.23
C ARG A 167 9.04 16.90 -2.96
N PHE A 168 9.58 16.03 -3.81
CA PHE A 168 10.91 15.46 -3.68
C PHE A 168 11.36 14.85 -5.01
N LYS A 169 12.68 14.71 -5.17
CA LYS A 169 13.26 14.05 -6.34
C LYS A 169 12.90 12.56 -6.35
N LEU A 170 12.37 12.07 -7.46
CA LEU A 170 12.18 10.65 -7.70
C LEU A 170 13.49 10.06 -8.21
N GLU A 171 14.05 9.08 -7.49
CA GLU A 171 15.33 8.45 -7.82
C GLU A 171 15.22 6.92 -7.72
N TRP A 172 15.93 6.24 -8.61
CA TRP A 172 16.09 4.78 -8.67
C TRP A 172 17.59 4.44 -8.75
N LYS A 173 18.35 4.75 -7.67
CA LYS A 173 19.81 4.56 -7.62
C LYS A 173 20.22 3.09 -7.57
N TYR A 174 19.34 2.25 -7.04
CA TYR A 174 19.61 0.84 -6.76
C TYR A 174 18.84 -0.12 -7.65
N THR A 175 18.07 0.39 -8.61
CA THR A 175 17.29 -0.39 -9.57
C THR A 175 17.09 0.41 -10.86
N GLN A 176 16.59 -0.25 -11.90
CA GLN A 176 16.32 0.41 -13.17
C GLN A 176 15.18 1.44 -13.04
N THR A 177 15.40 2.63 -13.58
CA THR A 177 14.36 3.65 -13.70
C THR A 177 13.24 3.15 -14.62
N PRO A 178 11.96 3.25 -14.21
CA PRO A 178 10.85 2.83 -15.05
C PRO A 178 10.81 3.61 -16.39
N HIS A 179 10.50 2.91 -17.47
CA HIS A 179 10.53 3.51 -18.80
C HIS A 179 9.50 4.66 -18.94
N TRP A 180 8.31 4.56 -18.33
CA TRP A 180 7.30 5.62 -18.36
C TRP A 180 7.77 6.92 -17.66
N PHE A 181 8.72 6.82 -16.73
CA PHE A 181 9.35 7.99 -16.12
C PHE A 181 10.38 8.62 -17.05
N GLN A 182 11.16 7.80 -17.78
CA GLN A 182 12.18 8.29 -18.74
C GLN A 182 11.55 9.05 -19.92
N THR A 183 10.48 8.53 -20.49
CA THR A 183 9.75 9.17 -21.60
C THR A 183 9.20 10.55 -21.22
N CYS A 184 8.72 10.71 -19.98
CA CYS A 184 8.23 12.01 -19.49
C CYS A 184 9.33 13.09 -19.41
N GLN A 185 10.56 12.71 -19.08
CA GLN A 185 11.68 13.66 -19.03
C GLN A 185 12.13 14.12 -20.40
N THR A 186 12.06 13.24 -21.41
CA THR A 186 12.47 13.57 -22.79
C THR A 186 11.50 14.56 -23.43
N THR A 187 10.20 14.49 -23.12
CA THR A 187 9.19 15.43 -23.65
C THR A 187 9.30 16.84 -23.04
N THR A 188 9.81 16.96 -21.82
CA THR A 188 9.97 18.26 -21.13
C THR A 188 11.22 19.03 -21.62
N ILE A 189 12.20 18.35 -22.24
CA ILE A 189 13.43 18.98 -22.77
C ILE A 189 13.23 19.43 -24.22
N ALA A 190 12.19 18.94 -24.91
CA ALA A 190 11.89 19.25 -26.33
C ALA A 190 10.83 20.35 -26.51
N ALA A 191 10.36 20.99 -25.44
CA ALA A 191 9.41 22.12 -25.40
C ALA A 191 10.07 23.36 -24.82
#